data_dfe70dccdd41b1f4673a410e0d27831b
#
_entry.id   dfe70dccdd41b1f4673a410e0d27831b
#
_cell.length_a   1.000
_cell.length_b   1.000
_cell.length_c   1.000
_cell.angle_alpha   90.00
_cell.angle_beta   90.00
_cell.angle_gamma   90.00
#
_symmetry.space_group_name_H-M   'P 1'
#
loop_
_entity.id
_entity.type
_entity.pdbx_description
1 polymer ?
#
loop_
_entity_poly.entity_id
_entity_poly.type
_entity_poly.pdbx_seq_one_letter_code
_entity_poly.pdbx_strand_id
1 'polypeptide(L)'
;TVNDVLLCGVCGALRRYMLDRGGRVDAKDVRAVIPVNLRPDGPVVELGNRFGLVFLSLPVGIADRGQRFAELKRRMDDLKQSSEAVVAYGLLNAIGMASAEIESLAVQLFGSKATAVMTNVPGPREELYLAGKAIRSMMFWVPQSARLGLGVSILSYAGQVRLGVASDAGLVPDPAAVVRSFQDEMRAMIADVD
;
A
#
# COMPACT_ATOMS: atom_id res chain seq x y z
N THR A 1 -14.51 -3.93 -1.06
CA THR A 1 -13.80 -4.33 -2.29
C THR A 1 -12.64 -5.28 -1.96
N VAL A 2 -12.10 -5.97 -2.97
CA VAL A 2 -10.90 -6.82 -2.81
C VAL A 2 -9.73 -6.02 -2.22
N ASN A 3 -9.58 -4.76 -2.63
CA ASN A 3 -8.55 -3.88 -2.09
C ASN A 3 -8.69 -3.67 -0.59
N ASP A 4 -9.90 -3.48 -0.08
CA ASP A 4 -10.16 -3.27 1.35
C ASP A 4 -9.79 -4.52 2.16
N VAL A 5 -10.09 -5.72 1.62
CA VAL A 5 -9.73 -7.02 2.23
C VAL A 5 -8.21 -7.20 2.30
N LEU A 6 -7.51 -6.95 1.18
CA LEU A 6 -6.06 -7.09 1.11
C LEU A 6 -5.34 -6.10 2.04
N LEU A 7 -5.80 -4.86 2.10
CA LEU A 7 -5.26 -3.86 3.04
C LEU A 7 -5.54 -4.24 4.51
N CYS A 8 -6.71 -4.83 4.80
CA CYS A 8 -7.00 -5.35 6.14
C CYS A 8 -6.05 -6.49 6.52
N GLY A 9 -5.77 -7.40 5.58
CA GLY A 9 -4.75 -8.43 5.76
C GLY A 9 -3.37 -7.86 6.07
N VAL A 10 -2.98 -6.77 5.39
CA VAL A 10 -1.72 -6.05 5.71
C VAL A 10 -1.77 -5.43 7.11
N CYS A 11 -2.89 -4.83 7.52
CA CYS A 11 -3.05 -4.29 8.88
C CYS A 11 -2.85 -5.37 9.95
N GLY A 12 -3.47 -6.54 9.77
CA GLY A 12 -3.32 -7.67 10.67
C GLY A 12 -1.91 -8.23 10.70
N ALA A 13 -1.27 -8.32 9.54
CA ALA A 13 0.13 -8.74 9.41
C ALA A 13 1.09 -7.82 10.16
N LEU A 14 0.95 -6.51 9.97
CA LEU A 14 1.77 -5.52 10.68
C LEU A 14 1.52 -5.56 12.18
N ARG A 15 0.24 -5.68 12.61
CA ARG A 15 -0.09 -5.85 14.03
C ARG A 15 0.62 -7.06 14.63
N ARG A 16 0.52 -8.23 14.00
CA ARG A 16 1.17 -9.47 14.47
C ARG A 16 2.69 -9.31 14.51
N TYR A 17 3.28 -8.81 13.43
CA TYR A 17 4.72 -8.56 13.36
C TYR A 17 5.22 -7.67 14.50
N MET A 18 4.48 -6.59 14.83
CA MET A 18 4.84 -5.69 15.92
C MET A 18 4.70 -6.36 17.30
N LEU A 19 3.65 -7.14 17.52
CA LEU A 19 3.43 -7.87 18.78
C LEU A 19 4.48 -8.94 19.02
N ASP A 20 4.84 -9.72 17.99
CA ASP A 20 5.86 -10.78 18.08
C ASP A 20 7.24 -10.23 18.44
N ARG A 21 7.47 -8.93 18.24
CA ARG A 21 8.70 -8.22 18.64
C ARG A 21 8.57 -7.44 19.94
N GLY A 22 7.53 -7.71 20.73
CA GLY A 22 7.29 -7.04 22.00
C GLY A 22 6.81 -5.59 21.86
N GLY A 23 6.40 -5.18 20.66
CA GLY A 23 5.89 -3.84 20.40
C GLY A 23 4.51 -3.61 21.01
N ARG A 24 4.25 -2.38 21.46
CA ARG A 24 2.92 -1.95 21.93
C ARG A 24 2.14 -1.44 20.73
N VAL A 25 0.97 -2.04 20.46
CA VAL A 25 0.14 -1.70 19.30
C VAL A 25 -1.20 -1.04 19.67
N ASP A 26 -1.56 -1.05 20.95
CA ASP A 26 -2.87 -0.53 21.39
C ASP A 26 -3.04 0.94 21.02
N ALA A 27 -4.20 1.25 20.43
CA ALA A 27 -4.56 2.57 19.92
C ALA A 27 -3.54 3.20 18.93
N LYS A 28 -2.72 2.37 18.27
CA LYS A 28 -1.76 2.83 17.26
C LYS A 28 -2.31 2.66 15.85
N ASP A 29 -1.91 3.58 15.00
CA ASP A 29 -2.06 3.49 13.55
C ASP A 29 -0.68 3.46 12.89
N VAL A 30 -0.57 2.75 11.78
CA VAL A 30 0.57 2.88 10.86
C VAL A 30 0.12 3.72 9.68
N ARG A 31 0.74 4.87 9.49
CA ARG A 31 0.39 5.77 8.40
C ARG A 31 1.09 5.37 7.12
N ALA A 32 0.32 5.04 6.10
CA ALA A 32 0.80 4.70 4.78
C ALA A 32 0.46 5.80 3.77
N VAL A 33 1.35 6.06 2.82
CA VAL A 33 1.05 6.82 1.61
C VAL A 33 0.66 5.84 0.50
N ILE A 34 -0.43 6.15 -0.18
CA ILE A 34 -0.99 5.31 -1.26
C ILE A 34 -1.08 6.15 -2.53
N PRO A 35 -0.40 5.75 -3.62
CA PRO A 35 -0.60 6.36 -4.92
C PRO A 35 -1.96 5.95 -5.50
N VAL A 36 -2.73 6.94 -5.94
CA VAL A 36 -4.04 6.77 -6.55
C VAL A 36 -3.97 7.19 -8.01
N ASN A 37 -4.37 6.31 -8.92
CA ASN A 37 -4.43 6.61 -10.35
C ASN A 37 -5.49 7.68 -10.62
N LEU A 38 -5.09 8.76 -11.28
CA LEU A 38 -5.96 9.87 -11.71
C LEU A 38 -6.19 9.91 -13.22
N ARG A 39 -5.80 8.86 -13.94
CA ARG A 39 -6.10 8.73 -15.35
C ARG A 39 -7.59 8.43 -15.55
N PRO A 40 -8.24 9.04 -16.55
CA PRO A 40 -9.57 8.63 -16.94
C PRO A 40 -9.59 7.16 -17.36
N ASP A 41 -10.72 6.50 -17.16
CA ASP A 41 -10.93 5.16 -17.69
C ASP A 41 -10.90 5.21 -19.23
N GLY A 42 -10.16 4.26 -19.82
CA GLY A 42 -10.05 4.17 -21.28
C GLY A 42 -8.63 3.79 -21.75
N PRO A 43 -8.42 3.75 -23.07
CA PRO A 43 -7.12 3.44 -23.63
C PRO A 43 -6.09 4.50 -23.22
N VAL A 44 -4.89 4.05 -22.87
CA VAL A 44 -3.78 4.95 -22.52
C VAL A 44 -3.30 5.64 -23.78
N VAL A 45 -3.62 6.91 -23.94
CA VAL A 45 -3.24 7.73 -25.09
C VAL A 45 -1.87 8.38 -24.90
N GLU A 46 -1.52 8.71 -23.65
CA GLU A 46 -0.25 9.36 -23.31
C GLU A 46 0.49 8.59 -22.23
N LEU A 47 1.81 8.44 -22.43
CA LEU A 47 2.71 7.94 -21.39
C LEU A 47 3.01 9.07 -20.41
N GLY A 48 3.17 8.74 -19.13
CA GLY A 48 3.50 9.71 -18.08
C GLY A 48 2.91 9.31 -16.73
N ASN A 49 3.32 10.02 -15.69
CA ASN A 49 2.83 9.80 -14.34
C ASN A 49 1.63 10.71 -14.06
N ARG A 50 0.45 10.12 -13.88
CA ARG A 50 -0.77 10.85 -13.53
C ARG A 50 -1.43 10.19 -12.32
N PHE A 51 -0.86 10.44 -11.17
CA PHE A 51 -1.34 9.91 -9.90
C PHE A 51 -1.30 10.97 -8.80
N GLY A 52 -2.21 10.88 -7.85
CA GLY A 52 -2.17 11.61 -6.60
C GLY A 52 -1.67 10.73 -5.46
N LEU A 53 -1.31 11.35 -4.35
CA LEU A 53 -0.93 10.66 -3.12
C LEU A 53 -1.99 10.91 -2.06
N VAL A 54 -2.43 9.86 -1.38
CA VAL A 54 -3.32 9.95 -0.23
C VAL A 54 -2.67 9.29 0.99
N PHE A 55 -3.03 9.77 2.18
CA PHE A 55 -2.52 9.21 3.43
C PHE A 55 -3.60 8.39 4.12
N LEU A 56 -3.35 7.09 4.26
CA LEU A 56 -4.23 6.17 4.97
C LEU A 56 -3.60 5.76 6.29
N SER A 57 -4.32 5.97 7.38
CA SER A 57 -3.95 5.44 8.69
C SER A 57 -4.51 4.02 8.84
N LEU A 58 -3.60 3.03 8.89
CA LEU A 58 -3.93 1.62 9.04
C LEU A 58 -4.21 1.30 10.51
N PRO A 59 -5.40 0.80 10.88
CA PRO A 59 -5.82 0.60 12.27
C PRO A 59 -5.19 -0.66 12.89
N VAL A 60 -3.87 -0.71 12.98
CA VAL A 60 -3.14 -1.86 13.55
C VAL A 60 -3.41 -2.05 15.04
N GLY A 61 -3.89 -1.00 15.73
CA GLY A 61 -4.26 -1.03 17.15
C GLY A 61 -5.52 -1.87 17.43
N ILE A 62 -6.39 -2.07 16.47
CA ILE A 62 -7.63 -2.81 16.65
C ILE A 62 -7.35 -4.31 16.59
N ALA A 63 -7.63 -5.04 17.69
CA ALA A 63 -7.35 -6.46 17.81
C ALA A 63 -8.34 -7.32 17.04
N ASP A 64 -9.64 -7.02 17.17
CA ASP A 64 -10.71 -7.75 16.49
C ASP A 64 -10.66 -7.52 14.98
N ARG A 65 -10.72 -8.60 14.19
CA ARG A 65 -10.59 -8.53 12.72
C ARG A 65 -11.79 -7.84 12.07
N GLY A 66 -13.00 -8.14 12.54
CA GLY A 66 -14.21 -7.53 12.02
C GLY A 66 -14.25 -6.03 12.25
N GLN A 67 -13.94 -5.59 13.47
CA GLN A 67 -13.83 -4.16 13.80
C GLN A 67 -12.72 -3.48 13.04
N ARG A 68 -11.56 -4.13 12.89
CA ARG A 68 -10.42 -3.61 12.11
C ARG A 68 -10.79 -3.45 10.63
N PHE A 69 -11.50 -4.42 10.05
CA PHE A 69 -11.99 -4.34 8.68
C PHE A 69 -13.02 -3.21 8.51
N ALA A 70 -13.99 -3.10 9.41
CA ALA A 70 -15.01 -2.06 9.38
C ALA A 70 -14.39 -0.66 9.46
N GLU A 71 -13.44 -0.46 10.38
CA GLU A 71 -12.76 0.81 10.55
C GLU A 71 -11.88 1.14 9.32
N LEU A 72 -11.12 0.18 8.81
CA LEU A 72 -10.33 0.39 7.60
C LEU A 72 -11.21 0.75 6.41
N LYS A 73 -12.33 0.02 6.23
CA LYS A 73 -13.27 0.31 5.15
C LYS A 73 -13.84 1.71 5.26
N ARG A 74 -14.26 2.13 6.45
CA ARG A 74 -14.74 3.49 6.70
C ARG A 74 -13.69 4.53 6.27
N ARG A 75 -12.43 4.37 6.72
CA ARG A 75 -11.33 5.28 6.33
C ARG A 75 -11.07 5.30 4.82
N MET A 76 -11.17 4.15 4.16
CA MET A 76 -11.03 4.06 2.72
C MET A 76 -12.17 4.73 1.96
N ASP A 77 -13.41 4.59 2.46
CA ASP A 77 -14.58 5.23 1.86
C ASP A 77 -14.51 6.76 2.03
N ASP A 78 -14.09 7.26 3.19
CA ASP A 78 -13.84 8.69 3.43
C ASP A 78 -12.77 9.23 2.45
N LEU A 79 -11.68 8.48 2.23
CA LEU A 79 -10.64 8.86 1.27
C LEU A 79 -11.14 8.91 -0.17
N LYS A 80 -11.95 7.95 -0.59
CA LYS A 80 -12.53 7.89 -1.95
C LYS A 80 -13.48 9.08 -2.22
N GLN A 81 -14.12 9.60 -1.18
CA GLN A 81 -15.02 10.76 -1.27
C GLN A 81 -14.27 12.09 -1.16
N SER A 82 -13.01 12.06 -0.73
CA SER A 82 -12.19 13.25 -0.57
C SER A 82 -11.57 13.72 -1.89
N SER A 83 -11.24 15.00 -1.97
CA SER A 83 -10.45 15.57 -3.07
C SER A 83 -8.93 15.45 -2.85
N GLU A 84 -8.48 14.71 -1.80
CA GLU A 84 -7.08 14.67 -1.38
C GLU A 84 -6.13 14.27 -2.51
N ALA A 85 -6.48 13.23 -3.28
CA ALA A 85 -5.65 12.75 -4.39
C ALA A 85 -5.47 13.81 -5.48
N VAL A 86 -6.52 14.54 -5.83
CA VAL A 86 -6.49 15.60 -6.87
C VAL A 86 -5.69 16.81 -6.38
N VAL A 87 -5.90 17.21 -5.13
CA VAL A 87 -5.15 18.31 -4.51
C VAL A 87 -3.66 17.96 -4.42
N ALA A 88 -3.34 16.74 -3.98
CA ALA A 88 -1.96 16.27 -3.89
C ALA A 88 -1.29 16.23 -5.28
N TYR A 89 -2.01 15.80 -6.32
CA TYR A 89 -1.50 15.82 -7.69
C TYR A 89 -1.18 17.25 -8.15
N GLY A 90 -2.10 18.20 -7.93
CA GLY A 90 -1.87 19.60 -8.27
C GLY A 90 -0.66 20.19 -7.53
N LEU A 91 -0.52 19.87 -6.25
CA LEU A 91 0.61 20.31 -5.44
C LEU A 91 1.93 19.70 -5.93
N LEU A 92 1.97 18.40 -6.25
CA LEU A 92 3.17 17.73 -6.77
C LEU A 92 3.59 18.31 -8.12
N ASN A 93 2.65 18.63 -9.01
CA ASN A 93 2.95 19.32 -10.26
C ASN A 93 3.57 20.71 -10.03
N ALA A 94 2.99 21.50 -9.12
CA ALA A 94 3.53 22.81 -8.78
C ALA A 94 4.95 22.73 -8.18
N ILE A 95 5.20 21.74 -7.31
CA ILE A 95 6.51 21.48 -6.72
C ILE A 95 7.53 21.05 -7.79
N GLY A 96 7.12 20.17 -8.73
CA GLY A 96 8.00 19.72 -9.82
C GLY A 96 8.40 20.82 -10.82
N MET A 97 7.74 21.99 -10.78
CA MET A 97 8.17 23.19 -11.53
C MET A 97 8.98 24.18 -10.66
N ALA A 98 9.21 23.87 -9.40
CA ALA A 98 9.94 24.71 -8.47
C ALA A 98 11.45 24.40 -8.50
N SER A 99 12.24 25.13 -7.67
CA SER A 99 13.67 24.85 -7.54
C SER A 99 13.92 23.52 -6.79
N ALA A 100 15.10 22.92 -7.00
CA ALA A 100 15.49 21.66 -6.36
C ALA A 100 15.45 21.72 -4.82
N GLU A 101 15.68 22.89 -4.24
CA GLU A 101 15.59 23.10 -2.78
C GLU A 101 14.15 22.97 -2.28
N ILE A 102 13.18 23.52 -3.01
CA ILE A 102 11.75 23.43 -2.68
C ILE A 102 11.26 21.99 -2.87
N GLU A 103 11.69 21.33 -3.96
CA GLU A 103 11.39 19.92 -4.20
C GLU A 103 11.92 19.04 -3.05
N SER A 104 13.19 19.22 -2.65
CA SER A 104 13.80 18.49 -1.55
C SER A 104 13.06 18.68 -0.21
N LEU A 105 12.66 19.91 0.10
CA LEU A 105 11.89 20.23 1.30
C LEU A 105 10.52 19.56 1.27
N ALA A 106 9.84 19.60 0.13
CA ALA A 106 8.55 18.95 -0.04
C ALA A 106 8.64 17.43 0.14
N VAL A 107 9.63 16.78 -0.48
CA VAL A 107 9.87 15.33 -0.32
C VAL A 107 10.11 14.98 1.15
N GLN A 108 10.89 15.79 1.88
CA GLN A 108 11.12 15.57 3.31
C GLN A 108 9.84 15.74 4.14
N LEU A 109 9.03 16.74 3.85
CA LEU A 109 7.74 16.98 4.54
C LEU A 109 6.76 15.83 4.28
N PHE A 110 6.63 15.37 3.05
CA PHE A 110 5.78 14.23 2.72
C PHE A 110 6.29 12.94 3.38
N GLY A 111 7.59 12.68 3.32
CA GLY A 111 8.22 11.51 3.95
C GLY A 111 8.11 11.49 5.48
N SER A 112 8.00 12.65 6.13
CA SER A 112 7.80 12.73 7.58
C SER A 112 6.37 12.39 8.03
N LYS A 113 5.40 12.42 7.12
CA LYS A 113 3.98 12.18 7.40
C LYS A 113 3.54 10.73 7.31
N ALA A 114 4.38 9.84 6.81
CA ALA A 114 4.07 8.42 6.66
C ALA A 114 5.25 7.54 7.09
N THR A 115 4.92 6.32 7.48
CA THR A 115 5.91 5.27 7.85
C THR A 115 6.12 4.29 6.70
N ALA A 116 5.11 4.14 5.85
CA ALA A 116 5.09 3.16 4.78
C ALA A 116 4.57 3.76 3.47
N VAL A 117 4.98 3.17 2.35
CA VAL A 117 4.32 3.34 1.06
C VAL A 117 3.64 2.03 0.69
N MET A 118 2.39 2.11 0.26
CA MET A 118 1.60 0.94 -0.13
C MET A 118 0.96 1.17 -1.48
N THR A 119 0.98 0.14 -2.32
CA THR A 119 0.31 0.21 -3.61
C THR A 119 -0.32 -1.14 -3.95
N ASN A 120 -1.52 -1.09 -4.52
CA ASN A 120 -2.20 -2.23 -5.08
C ASN A 120 -2.45 -1.97 -6.57
N VAL A 121 -1.90 -2.84 -7.41
CA VAL A 121 -2.00 -2.72 -8.87
C VAL A 121 -2.75 -3.94 -9.40
N PRO A 122 -3.92 -3.74 -10.03
CA PRO A 122 -4.56 -4.80 -10.78
C PRO A 122 -3.73 -5.08 -12.05
N GLY A 123 -3.15 -6.27 -12.11
CA GLY A 123 -2.44 -6.74 -13.29
C GLY A 123 -3.36 -7.49 -14.27
N PRO A 124 -2.78 -8.05 -15.35
CA PRO A 124 -3.51 -8.82 -16.34
C PRO A 124 -4.29 -9.98 -15.73
N ARG A 125 -5.54 -10.15 -16.15
CA ARG A 125 -6.40 -11.24 -15.68
C ARG A 125 -6.04 -12.58 -16.32
N GLU A 126 -5.46 -12.54 -17.53
CA GLU A 126 -5.05 -13.70 -18.29
C GLU A 126 -3.55 -13.90 -18.18
N GLU A 127 -3.11 -15.16 -18.40
CA GLU A 127 -1.70 -15.51 -18.45
C GLU A 127 -1.05 -14.88 -19.69
N LEU A 128 0.03 -14.14 -19.48
CA LEU A 128 0.81 -13.52 -20.56
C LEU A 128 1.93 -14.45 -21.02
N TYR A 129 2.34 -14.26 -22.27
CA TYR A 129 3.43 -15.01 -22.89
C TYR A 129 4.52 -14.08 -23.37
N LEU A 130 5.77 -14.41 -23.12
CA LEU A 130 6.95 -13.75 -23.65
C LEU A 130 7.77 -14.74 -24.47
N ALA A 131 7.98 -14.45 -25.76
CA ALA A 131 8.69 -15.34 -26.69
C ALA A 131 8.18 -16.80 -26.66
N GLY A 132 6.85 -16.98 -26.61
CA GLY A 132 6.19 -18.29 -26.57
C GLY A 132 6.25 -19.03 -25.23
N LYS A 133 6.80 -18.40 -24.18
CA LYS A 133 6.83 -18.94 -22.82
C LYS A 133 5.87 -18.23 -21.91
N ALA A 134 5.09 -18.99 -21.15
CA ALA A 134 4.15 -18.45 -20.18
C ALA A 134 4.88 -17.72 -19.03
N ILE A 135 4.43 -16.50 -18.72
CA ILE A 135 4.86 -15.79 -17.53
C ILE A 135 4.08 -16.34 -16.33
N ARG A 136 4.70 -17.20 -15.54
CA ARG A 136 4.08 -17.91 -14.43
C ARG A 136 3.71 -17.01 -13.24
N SER A 137 4.46 -15.95 -13.05
CA SER A 137 4.21 -15.01 -11.97
C SER A 137 4.81 -13.64 -12.27
N MET A 138 4.17 -12.61 -11.73
CA MET A 138 4.66 -11.23 -11.76
C MET A 138 4.70 -10.67 -10.35
N MET A 139 5.69 -9.84 -10.08
CA MET A 139 5.84 -9.10 -8.83
C MET A 139 6.56 -7.79 -9.11
N PHE A 140 6.30 -6.80 -8.30
CA PHE A 140 7.08 -5.56 -8.28
C PHE A 140 7.31 -5.13 -6.84
N TRP A 141 8.25 -4.24 -6.65
CA TRP A 141 8.48 -3.57 -5.37
C TRP A 141 8.27 -2.08 -5.55
N VAL A 142 7.51 -1.50 -4.64
CA VAL A 142 7.31 -0.05 -4.65
C VAL A 142 8.59 0.63 -4.19
N PRO A 143 9.08 1.65 -4.94
CA PRO A 143 10.26 2.38 -4.53
C PRO A 143 10.00 3.13 -3.22
N GLN A 144 10.97 3.08 -2.34
CA GLN A 144 11.00 3.83 -1.09
C GLN A 144 11.83 5.09 -1.29
N SER A 145 11.32 6.20 -0.84
CA SER A 145 12.03 7.49 -0.87
C SER A 145 11.88 8.21 0.47
N ALA A 146 12.74 9.17 0.69
CA ALA A 146 12.79 9.95 1.93
C ALA A 146 13.02 9.05 3.17
N ARG A 147 12.13 9.15 4.18
CA ARG A 147 12.23 8.39 5.44
C ARG A 147 11.24 7.23 5.52
N LEU A 148 10.70 6.78 4.39
CA LEU A 148 9.77 5.66 4.36
C LEU A 148 10.55 4.35 4.49
N GLY A 149 10.44 3.70 5.63
CA GLY A 149 11.18 2.48 5.94
C GLY A 149 10.48 1.19 5.56
N LEU A 150 9.25 1.26 5.01
CA LEU A 150 8.46 0.09 4.63
C LEU A 150 7.74 0.34 3.31
N GLY A 151 7.91 -0.56 2.36
CA GLY A 151 7.19 -0.60 1.10
C GLY A 151 6.39 -1.90 0.99
N VAL A 152 5.08 -1.78 0.72
CA VAL A 152 4.20 -2.92 0.48
C VAL A 152 3.60 -2.79 -0.91
N SER A 153 3.85 -3.78 -1.75
CA SER A 153 3.26 -3.88 -3.09
C SER A 153 2.33 -5.08 -3.18
N ILE A 154 1.16 -4.87 -3.74
CA ILE A 154 0.18 -5.92 -4.01
C ILE A 154 -0.04 -5.94 -5.51
N LEU A 155 0.05 -7.11 -6.13
CA LEU A 155 -0.21 -7.32 -7.56
C LEU A 155 -1.13 -8.50 -7.74
N SER A 156 -2.24 -8.30 -8.46
CA SER A 156 -3.05 -9.41 -8.95
C SER A 156 -2.62 -9.75 -10.38
N TYR A 157 -2.39 -11.05 -10.66
CA TYR A 157 -2.00 -11.56 -11.98
C TYR A 157 -2.56 -12.96 -12.18
N ALA A 158 -3.25 -13.19 -13.30
CA ALA A 158 -3.80 -14.50 -13.68
C ALA A 158 -4.57 -15.18 -12.52
N GLY A 159 -5.44 -14.44 -11.85
CA GLY A 159 -6.26 -14.94 -10.72
C GLY A 159 -5.53 -15.11 -9.39
N GLN A 160 -4.24 -14.76 -9.31
CA GLN A 160 -3.45 -14.84 -8.07
C GLN A 160 -3.09 -13.46 -7.56
N VAL A 161 -3.03 -13.31 -6.23
CA VAL A 161 -2.53 -12.11 -5.57
C VAL A 161 -1.13 -12.38 -5.00
N ARG A 162 -0.21 -11.46 -5.23
CA ARG A 162 1.14 -11.49 -4.69
C ARG A 162 1.43 -10.25 -3.88
N LEU A 163 2.04 -10.47 -2.72
CA LEU A 163 2.48 -9.41 -1.81
C LEU A 163 4.01 -9.32 -1.87
N GLY A 164 4.53 -8.13 -2.17
CA GLY A 164 5.94 -7.79 -2.02
C GLY A 164 6.14 -6.87 -0.82
N VAL A 165 7.14 -7.17 0.00
CA VAL A 165 7.54 -6.33 1.12
C VAL A 165 9.01 -5.96 0.96
N ALA A 166 9.29 -4.67 0.88
CA ALA A 166 10.62 -4.09 0.94
C ALA A 166 10.74 -3.27 2.21
N SER A 167 11.86 -3.37 2.92
CA SER A 167 12.01 -2.69 4.20
C SER A 167 13.44 -2.22 4.45
N ASP A 168 13.55 -1.16 5.24
CA ASP A 168 14.80 -0.80 5.88
C ASP A 168 15.16 -1.85 6.95
N ALA A 169 16.39 -2.37 6.90
CA ALA A 169 16.84 -3.44 7.80
C ALA A 169 16.89 -3.01 9.27
N GLY A 170 17.04 -1.72 9.54
CA GLY A 170 17.02 -1.17 10.90
C GLY A 170 15.60 -1.08 11.49
N LEU A 171 14.58 -0.93 10.64
CA LEU A 171 13.18 -0.81 11.07
C LEU A 171 12.44 -2.15 11.02
N VAL A 172 12.59 -2.89 9.93
CA VAL A 172 11.93 -4.19 9.72
C VAL A 172 12.97 -5.19 9.20
N PRO A 173 13.79 -5.76 10.07
CA PRO A 173 14.92 -6.63 9.70
C PRO A 173 14.51 -7.97 9.09
N ASP A 174 13.26 -8.40 9.26
CA ASP A 174 12.72 -9.64 8.69
C ASP A 174 11.41 -9.36 7.93
N PRO A 175 11.48 -8.83 6.69
CA PRO A 175 10.29 -8.61 5.87
C PRO A 175 9.56 -9.91 5.51
N ALA A 176 10.25 -11.05 5.50
CA ALA A 176 9.61 -12.34 5.28
C ALA A 176 8.62 -12.72 6.40
N ALA A 177 8.86 -12.27 7.63
CA ALA A 177 7.90 -12.46 8.72
C ALA A 177 6.60 -11.67 8.49
N VAL A 178 6.68 -10.48 7.91
CA VAL A 178 5.48 -9.71 7.52
C VAL A 178 4.68 -10.47 6.47
N VAL A 179 5.35 -11.06 5.48
CA VAL A 179 4.70 -11.86 4.42
C VAL A 179 4.02 -13.09 5.02
N ARG A 180 4.70 -13.82 5.91
CA ARG A 180 4.09 -14.98 6.62
C ARG A 180 2.86 -14.55 7.43
N SER A 181 2.99 -13.48 8.20
CA SER A 181 1.87 -12.93 8.99
C SER A 181 0.69 -12.51 8.13
N PHE A 182 0.95 -11.97 6.92
CA PHE A 182 -0.11 -11.66 5.95
C PHE A 182 -0.83 -12.92 5.47
N GLN A 183 -0.09 -13.97 5.12
CA GLN A 183 -0.69 -15.24 4.68
C GLN A 183 -1.56 -15.86 5.78
N ASP A 184 -1.10 -15.81 7.03
CA ASP A 184 -1.85 -16.32 8.18
C ASP A 184 -3.12 -15.49 8.44
N GLU A 185 -3.01 -14.16 8.35
CA GLU A 185 -4.15 -13.27 8.51
C GLU A 185 -5.20 -13.50 7.42
N MET A 186 -4.78 -13.66 6.16
CA MET A 186 -5.70 -13.96 5.05
C MET A 186 -6.41 -15.30 5.24
N ARG A 187 -5.70 -16.36 5.69
CA ARG A 187 -6.34 -17.64 6.00
C ARG A 187 -7.37 -17.49 7.13
N ALA A 188 -7.03 -16.75 8.17
CA ALA A 188 -7.94 -16.52 9.27
C ALA A 188 -9.17 -15.71 8.87
N MET A 189 -9.00 -14.67 8.01
CA MET A 189 -10.12 -13.88 7.48
C MET A 189 -11.07 -14.73 6.61
N ILE A 190 -10.55 -15.70 5.86
CA ILE A 190 -11.36 -16.64 5.07
C ILE A 190 -12.15 -17.55 6.02
N ALA A 191 -11.48 -18.12 7.04
CA ALA A 191 -12.14 -19.01 8.01
C ALA A 191 -13.20 -18.32 8.87
N ASP A 192 -13.15 -17.00 9.02
CA ASP A 192 -14.17 -16.23 9.76
C ASP A 192 -15.47 -16.04 8.92
N VAL A 193 -15.47 -16.37 7.63
CA VAL A 193 -16.63 -16.20 6.71
C VAL A 193 -17.29 -17.53 6.34
N ASP A 194 -16.56 -18.65 6.46
CA ASP A 194 -17.08 -20.02 6.25
C ASP A 194 -17.88 -20.49 7.48
#